data_f12c8a41c0826b3497084bee9bf6eea3
#
_entry.id   f12c8a41c0826b3497084bee9bf6eea3
#
_cell.length_a   1.000
_cell.length_b   1.000
_cell.length_c   1.000
_cell.angle_alpha   90.00
_cell.angle_beta   90.00
_cell.angle_gamma   90.00
#
_symmetry.space_group_name_H-M   'P 1'
#
loop_
_entity.id
_entity.type
_entity.pdbx_description
1 polymer ?
#
loop_
_entity_poly.entity_id
_entity_poly.type
_entity_poly.pdbx_seq_one_letter_code
_entity_poly.pdbx_strand_id
1 'polypeptide(L)'
;MLRPLQEFRTNGPLTTEQYTQLDNAVKTTLRQTLVARRIVPILGPFGFGKEAIAFNRMADVSPAQLTYAWKVDASQDVVNFKQETLPIPVIQKSFRINARMLEASRTQGTPLDVNTVQSAAYQVALQEDKFIFYGNSADGKKTDIDGLYSGAGLDYSTASDWSIPENITKSVIGAMGKLLMKNIAPPYNLVLSPAQYVQTINLMPDSGAKSYRDWIIDVIKGQIMVTQSMEEGKGLMLAAGSRGFFDVAVGIDVNLQTELLGLDHGHDLFGVIFQTLVPRIIYPEALCKLSSI
;
A
#
# COMPACT_ATOMS: atom_id res chain seq x y z
N MET A 1 4.22 -5.96 -17.29
CA MET A 1 3.65 -5.63 -18.61
C MET A 1 2.16 -5.43 -18.41
N LEU A 2 1.69 -4.19 -18.35
CA LEU A 2 0.26 -3.88 -18.19
C LEU A 2 -0.42 -4.18 -19.53
N ARG A 3 -1.38 -5.13 -19.54
CA ARG A 3 -2.23 -5.33 -20.72
C ARG A 3 -3.04 -4.06 -20.96
N PRO A 4 -3.16 -3.60 -22.20
CA PRO A 4 -3.96 -2.42 -22.52
C PRO A 4 -5.43 -2.69 -22.24
N LEU A 5 -6.08 -1.72 -21.60
CA LEU A 5 -7.50 -1.66 -21.21
C LEU A 5 -8.46 -1.62 -22.43
N GLN A 6 -8.22 -2.44 -23.45
CA GLN A 6 -8.98 -2.39 -24.71
C GLN A 6 -10.37 -3.05 -24.68
N GLU A 7 -10.68 -3.84 -23.66
CA GLU A 7 -11.90 -4.67 -23.69
C GLU A 7 -13.20 -3.94 -23.30
N PHE A 8 -13.14 -2.71 -22.77
CA PHE A 8 -14.34 -1.92 -22.40
C PHE A 8 -14.57 -0.67 -23.25
N ARG A 9 -13.90 -0.55 -24.41
CA ARG A 9 -13.92 0.63 -25.26
C ARG A 9 -14.94 0.60 -26.41
N THR A 10 -16.13 0.06 -26.21
CA THR A 10 -17.17 0.15 -27.22
C THR A 10 -18.09 1.33 -26.94
N ASN A 11 -17.99 2.36 -27.80
CA ASN A 11 -18.86 3.54 -27.88
C ASN A 11 -18.77 4.58 -26.75
N GLY A 12 -17.58 4.93 -26.29
CA GLY A 12 -17.38 6.06 -25.38
C GLY A 12 -17.56 7.43 -26.09
N PRO A 13 -18.00 8.46 -25.36
CA PRO A 13 -18.25 9.80 -25.90
C PRO A 13 -17.00 10.59 -26.26
N LEU A 14 -15.83 10.06 -25.99
CA LEU A 14 -14.52 10.69 -26.20
C LEU A 14 -13.83 10.15 -27.44
N THR A 15 -13.01 10.99 -28.07
CA THR A 15 -12.09 10.54 -29.13
C THR A 15 -10.97 9.67 -28.52
N THR A 16 -10.34 8.84 -29.36
CA THR A 16 -9.21 7.98 -28.92
C THR A 16 -8.09 8.81 -28.30
N GLU A 17 -7.83 10.00 -28.84
CA GLU A 17 -6.80 10.92 -28.32
C GLU A 17 -7.15 11.47 -26.96
N GLN A 18 -8.41 11.89 -26.74
CA GLN A 18 -8.91 12.36 -25.46
C GLN A 18 -8.86 11.26 -24.41
N TYR A 19 -9.26 10.04 -24.75
CA TYR A 19 -9.09 8.90 -23.84
C TYR A 19 -7.65 8.66 -23.45
N THR A 20 -6.74 8.73 -24.42
CA THR A 20 -5.30 8.54 -24.16
C THR A 20 -4.75 9.62 -23.25
N GLN A 21 -5.20 10.87 -23.41
CA GLN A 21 -4.80 11.97 -22.53
C GLN A 21 -5.26 11.75 -21.09
N LEU A 22 -6.53 11.37 -20.90
CA LEU A 22 -7.08 11.08 -19.56
C LEU A 22 -6.38 9.88 -18.90
N ASP A 23 -6.21 8.79 -19.63
CA ASP A 23 -5.56 7.57 -19.14
C ASP A 23 -4.09 7.83 -18.75
N ASN A 24 -3.37 8.61 -19.55
CA ASN A 24 -2.00 9.02 -19.22
C ASN A 24 -1.94 9.92 -17.99
N ALA A 25 -2.88 10.83 -17.84
CA ALA A 25 -2.98 11.69 -16.65
C ALA A 25 -3.21 10.86 -15.38
N VAL A 26 -4.14 9.91 -15.43
CA VAL A 26 -4.40 8.96 -14.32
C VAL A 26 -3.14 8.16 -13.99
N LYS A 27 -2.54 7.50 -14.98
CA LYS A 27 -1.34 6.65 -14.78
C LYS A 27 -0.15 7.42 -14.22
N THR A 28 0.05 8.65 -14.70
CA THR A 28 1.16 9.50 -14.22
C THR A 28 0.96 9.89 -12.77
N THR A 29 -0.25 10.32 -12.41
CA THR A 29 -0.60 10.70 -11.03
C THR A 29 -0.44 9.52 -10.07
N LEU A 30 -0.94 8.34 -10.45
CA LEU A 30 -0.82 7.13 -9.63
C LEU A 30 0.63 6.72 -9.40
N ARG A 31 1.46 6.73 -10.45
CA ARG A 31 2.89 6.37 -10.34
C ARG A 31 3.66 7.30 -9.41
N GLN A 32 3.28 8.56 -9.35
CA GLN A 32 3.92 9.55 -8.48
C GLN A 32 3.45 9.42 -7.02
N THR A 33 2.20 9.07 -6.80
CA THR A 33 1.55 9.10 -5.48
C THR A 33 1.66 7.79 -4.72
N LEU A 34 1.49 6.64 -5.41
CA LEU A 34 1.45 5.33 -4.77
C LEU A 34 2.81 4.94 -4.19
N VAL A 35 2.84 4.71 -2.88
CA VAL A 35 4.04 4.29 -2.12
C VAL A 35 3.96 2.80 -1.79
N ALA A 36 2.81 2.31 -1.34
CA ALA A 36 2.64 0.93 -0.89
C ALA A 36 3.01 -0.08 -1.99
N ARG A 37 2.61 0.15 -3.23
CA ARG A 37 2.93 -0.74 -4.37
C ARG A 37 4.42 -0.85 -4.71
N ARG A 38 5.26 0.04 -4.18
CA ARG A 38 6.73 -0.03 -4.39
C ARG A 38 7.41 -1.00 -3.45
N ILE A 39 6.78 -1.28 -2.31
CA ILE A 39 7.37 -2.07 -1.23
C ILE A 39 6.62 -3.36 -0.95
N VAL A 40 5.35 -3.44 -1.34
CA VAL A 40 4.50 -4.61 -1.13
C VAL A 40 4.34 -5.38 -2.45
N PRO A 41 4.58 -6.70 -2.48
CA PRO A 41 4.35 -7.52 -3.65
C PRO A 41 2.88 -7.51 -4.08
N ILE A 42 2.65 -7.48 -5.39
CA ILE A 42 1.31 -7.50 -5.97
C ILE A 42 1.00 -8.90 -6.49
N LEU A 43 -0.16 -9.41 -6.12
CA LEU A 43 -0.69 -10.67 -6.61
C LEU A 43 -1.94 -10.43 -7.47
N GLY A 44 -2.00 -10.98 -8.66
CA GLY A 44 -3.10 -10.80 -9.61
C GLY A 44 -2.67 -10.15 -10.91
N PRO A 45 -3.59 -9.60 -11.71
CA PRO A 45 -5.02 -9.38 -11.42
C PRO A 45 -5.89 -10.64 -11.52
N PHE A 46 -6.91 -10.74 -10.67
CA PHE A 46 -7.84 -11.88 -10.64
C PHE A 46 -9.14 -11.67 -11.43
N GLY A 47 -9.42 -10.45 -11.86
CA GLY A 47 -10.63 -10.05 -12.56
C GLY A 47 -11.72 -9.45 -11.66
N PHE A 48 -12.67 -8.74 -12.27
CA PHE A 48 -13.73 -7.98 -11.56
C PHE A 48 -14.70 -8.87 -10.77
N GLY A 49 -14.99 -10.07 -11.28
CA GLY A 49 -15.91 -11.00 -10.61
C GLY A 49 -15.34 -11.68 -9.36
N LYS A 50 -14.11 -11.37 -8.97
CA LYS A 50 -13.52 -11.92 -7.76
C LYS A 50 -13.89 -11.06 -6.54
N GLU A 51 -14.91 -11.48 -5.81
CA GLU A 51 -15.44 -10.76 -4.64
C GLU A 51 -14.66 -11.03 -3.34
N ALA A 52 -14.01 -12.18 -3.24
CA ALA A 52 -13.25 -12.55 -2.05
C ALA A 52 -12.06 -13.44 -2.38
N ILE A 53 -11.03 -13.40 -1.54
CA ILE A 53 -9.85 -14.25 -1.65
C ILE A 53 -9.64 -15.01 -0.35
N ALA A 54 -9.46 -16.34 -0.46
CA ALA A 54 -9.10 -17.19 0.65
C ALA A 54 -7.57 -17.40 0.68
N PHE A 55 -6.98 -17.39 1.86
CA PHE A 55 -5.58 -17.68 2.07
C PHE A 55 -5.37 -18.33 3.44
N ASN A 56 -4.22 -18.97 3.62
CA ASN A 56 -3.85 -19.58 4.88
C ASN A 56 -2.86 -18.67 5.61
N ARG A 57 -3.17 -18.32 6.85
CA ARG A 57 -2.23 -17.60 7.72
C ARG A 57 -1.22 -18.58 8.27
N MET A 58 0.07 -18.23 8.24
CA MET A 58 1.14 -19.03 8.83
C MET A 58 1.17 -18.80 10.34
N ALA A 59 1.30 -19.89 11.08
CA ALA A 59 1.60 -19.88 12.52
C ALA A 59 3.02 -20.42 12.75
N ASP A 60 3.65 -20.00 13.84
CA ASP A 60 4.92 -20.57 14.27
C ASP A 60 4.76 -22.06 14.57
N VAL A 61 5.72 -22.87 14.12
CA VAL A 61 5.81 -24.30 14.46
C VAL A 61 6.83 -24.48 15.58
N SER A 62 6.69 -25.56 16.38
CA SER A 62 7.64 -25.85 17.45
C SER A 62 9.03 -26.19 16.89
N PRO A 63 10.11 -25.89 17.63
CA PRO A 63 11.46 -26.17 17.17
C PRO A 63 11.70 -27.68 17.01
N ALA A 64 12.54 -28.03 16.03
CA ALA A 64 12.94 -29.42 15.82
C ALA A 64 13.67 -29.98 17.03
N GLN A 65 13.41 -31.24 17.37
CA GLN A 65 14.10 -31.96 18.44
C GLN A 65 15.38 -32.60 17.92
N LEU A 66 16.48 -32.44 18.63
CA LEU A 66 17.70 -33.16 18.40
C LEU A 66 17.67 -34.47 19.24
N THR A 67 17.70 -35.63 18.60
CA THR A 67 17.72 -36.91 19.29
C THR A 67 18.77 -37.83 18.67
N TYR A 68 19.46 -38.61 19.50
CA TYR A 68 20.40 -39.65 19.05
C TYR A 68 19.75 -41.04 18.87
N ALA A 69 18.51 -41.18 19.28
CA ALA A 69 17.75 -42.41 19.14
C ALA A 69 16.71 -42.26 18.03
N TRP A 70 16.63 -43.23 17.12
CA TRP A 70 15.56 -43.28 16.12
C TRP A 70 14.25 -43.68 16.81
N LYS A 71 13.68 -42.71 17.55
CA LYS A 71 12.32 -42.82 18.10
C LYS A 71 11.43 -41.80 17.40
N VAL A 72 10.35 -42.28 16.86
CA VAL A 72 9.27 -41.43 16.30
C VAL A 72 8.31 -41.06 17.43
N ASP A 73 8.82 -40.52 18.53
CA ASP A 73 8.03 -39.86 19.57
C ASP A 73 7.96 -38.34 19.34
N ALA A 74 8.14 -37.93 18.08
CA ALA A 74 8.01 -36.54 17.73
C ALA A 74 6.54 -36.13 17.90
N SER A 75 6.28 -35.19 18.78
CA SER A 75 5.04 -34.44 18.76
C SER A 75 4.85 -33.92 17.33
N GLN A 76 3.90 -34.52 16.61
CA GLN A 76 3.59 -34.05 15.26
C GLN A 76 2.86 -32.73 15.39
N ASP A 77 3.56 -31.65 15.09
CA ASP A 77 2.89 -30.36 14.93
C ASP A 77 1.97 -30.45 13.72
N VAL A 78 0.68 -30.49 13.97
CA VAL A 78 -0.30 -30.22 12.93
C VAL A 78 -0.23 -28.72 12.68
N VAL A 79 0.35 -28.32 11.55
CA VAL A 79 0.30 -26.93 11.11
C VAL A 79 -1.18 -26.59 10.92
N ASN A 80 -1.78 -26.00 11.94
CA ASN A 80 -3.15 -25.50 11.87
C ASN A 80 -3.16 -24.27 10.96
N PHE A 81 -3.39 -24.51 9.67
CA PHE A 81 -3.66 -23.43 8.75
C PHE A 81 -5.03 -22.84 9.08
N LYS A 82 -5.04 -21.64 9.64
CA LYS A 82 -6.27 -20.89 9.76
C LYS A 82 -6.57 -20.29 8.39
N GLN A 83 -7.53 -20.88 7.69
CA GLN A 83 -8.03 -20.31 6.46
C GLN A 83 -8.82 -19.06 6.76
N GLU A 84 -8.40 -17.96 6.20
CA GLU A 84 -9.10 -16.68 6.26
C GLU A 84 -9.60 -16.30 4.87
N THR A 85 -10.80 -15.74 4.83
CA THR A 85 -11.38 -15.24 3.59
C THR A 85 -11.58 -13.73 3.73
N LEU A 86 -10.94 -12.97 2.86
CA LEU A 86 -11.04 -11.52 2.84
C LEU A 86 -11.92 -11.07 1.66
N PRO A 87 -12.93 -10.24 1.88
CA PRO A 87 -13.66 -9.58 0.81
C PRO A 87 -12.73 -8.59 0.09
N ILE A 88 -12.92 -8.43 -1.22
CA ILE A 88 -12.15 -7.48 -2.02
C ILE A 88 -13.01 -6.23 -2.25
N PRO A 89 -12.75 -5.11 -1.54
CA PRO A 89 -13.52 -3.90 -1.70
C PRO A 89 -13.17 -3.17 -3.00
N VAL A 90 -14.08 -2.29 -3.41
CA VAL A 90 -13.90 -1.37 -4.53
C VAL A 90 -13.49 0.00 -3.98
N ILE A 91 -12.36 0.52 -4.44
CA ILE A 91 -11.96 1.90 -4.22
C ILE A 91 -12.34 2.68 -5.47
N GLN A 92 -13.18 3.70 -5.34
CA GLN A 92 -13.67 4.46 -6.48
C GLN A 92 -13.77 5.95 -6.18
N LYS A 93 -13.58 6.75 -7.21
CA LYS A 93 -13.81 8.20 -7.20
C LYS A 93 -14.40 8.64 -8.52
N SER A 94 -15.55 9.29 -8.46
CA SER A 94 -16.18 9.90 -9.62
C SER A 94 -15.66 11.33 -9.85
N PHE A 95 -15.69 11.74 -11.11
CA PHE A 95 -15.40 13.11 -11.54
C PHE A 95 -16.37 13.51 -12.65
N ARG A 96 -16.44 14.82 -12.95
CA ARG A 96 -17.32 15.36 -13.98
C ARG A 96 -16.56 16.40 -14.79
N ILE A 97 -16.67 16.37 -16.10
CA ILE A 97 -16.12 17.36 -17.02
C ILE A 97 -17.29 18.02 -17.72
N ASN A 98 -17.30 19.35 -17.68
CA ASN A 98 -18.38 20.14 -18.27
C ASN A 98 -18.42 19.96 -19.80
N ALA A 99 -19.64 19.81 -20.36
CA ALA A 99 -19.87 19.63 -21.79
C ALA A 99 -19.25 20.76 -22.63
N ARG A 100 -19.31 21.99 -22.15
CA ARG A 100 -18.72 23.14 -22.86
C ARG A 100 -17.21 23.03 -23.01
N MET A 101 -16.50 22.54 -21.99
CA MET A 101 -15.05 22.32 -22.05
C MET A 101 -14.72 21.17 -23.02
N LEU A 102 -15.56 20.12 -23.03
CA LEU A 102 -15.40 19.00 -23.95
C LEU A 102 -15.58 19.45 -25.40
N GLU A 103 -16.59 20.27 -25.68
CA GLU A 103 -16.88 20.79 -27.01
C GLU A 103 -15.81 21.80 -27.47
N ALA A 104 -15.32 22.65 -26.58
CA ALA A 104 -14.19 23.54 -26.88
C ALA A 104 -12.93 22.78 -27.27
N SER A 105 -12.66 21.65 -26.58
CA SER A 105 -11.55 20.76 -26.93
C SER A 105 -11.71 20.16 -28.33
N ARG A 106 -12.95 19.83 -28.73
CA ARG A 106 -13.24 19.24 -30.04
C ARG A 106 -13.17 20.23 -31.19
N THR A 107 -13.72 21.43 -30.98
CA THR A 107 -13.89 22.44 -32.04
C THR A 107 -12.71 23.36 -32.20
N GLN A 108 -12.05 23.71 -31.12
CA GLN A 108 -10.95 24.67 -31.06
C GLN A 108 -9.56 24.02 -30.91
N GLY A 109 -9.49 22.67 -30.78
CA GLY A 109 -8.23 21.96 -30.55
C GLY A 109 -7.55 22.32 -29.21
N THR A 110 -8.29 22.92 -28.26
CA THR A 110 -7.77 23.21 -26.93
C THR A 110 -7.54 21.91 -26.16
N PRO A 111 -6.43 21.77 -25.42
CA PRO A 111 -6.22 20.56 -24.61
C PRO A 111 -7.37 20.38 -23.62
N LEU A 112 -7.80 19.13 -23.41
CA LEU A 112 -8.80 18.82 -22.40
C LEU A 112 -8.23 19.12 -21.01
N ASP A 113 -9.02 19.77 -20.15
CA ASP A 113 -8.62 19.98 -18.76
C ASP A 113 -8.60 18.65 -17.99
N VAL A 114 -7.41 18.18 -17.72
CA VAL A 114 -7.19 16.90 -17.00
C VAL A 114 -7.06 17.08 -15.48
N ASN A 115 -7.08 18.32 -14.96
CA ASN A 115 -6.86 18.57 -13.54
C ASN A 115 -7.88 17.87 -12.64
N THR A 116 -9.15 17.87 -13.05
CA THR A 116 -10.23 17.18 -12.30
C THR A 116 -9.97 15.66 -12.23
N VAL A 117 -9.50 15.08 -13.34
CA VAL A 117 -9.17 13.65 -13.43
C VAL A 117 -7.93 13.32 -12.60
N GLN A 118 -6.90 14.16 -12.65
CA GLN A 118 -5.70 14.01 -11.82
C GLN A 118 -6.03 14.10 -10.33
N SER A 119 -6.91 15.05 -9.94
CA SER A 119 -7.36 15.16 -8.55
C SER A 119 -8.13 13.92 -8.10
N ALA A 120 -8.99 13.36 -8.95
CA ALA A 120 -9.71 12.13 -8.65
C ALA A 120 -8.74 10.93 -8.54
N ALA A 121 -7.77 10.80 -9.45
CA ALA A 121 -6.75 9.76 -9.42
C ALA A 121 -5.87 9.87 -8.16
N TYR A 122 -5.51 11.09 -7.75
CA TYR A 122 -4.76 11.34 -6.53
C TYR A 122 -5.51 10.85 -5.28
N GLN A 123 -6.83 11.13 -5.19
CA GLN A 123 -7.65 10.66 -4.08
C GLN A 123 -7.78 9.14 -4.04
N VAL A 124 -7.88 8.48 -5.21
CA VAL A 124 -7.88 7.01 -5.29
C VAL A 124 -6.55 6.45 -4.79
N ALA A 125 -5.43 7.06 -5.18
CA ALA A 125 -4.10 6.63 -4.74
C ALA A 125 -3.89 6.79 -3.22
N LEU A 126 -4.31 7.93 -2.65
CA LEU A 126 -4.24 8.13 -1.20
C LEU A 126 -5.10 7.13 -0.43
N GLN A 127 -6.32 6.87 -0.92
CA GLN A 127 -7.21 5.89 -0.28
C GLN A 127 -6.66 4.47 -0.40
N GLU A 128 -6.02 4.14 -1.52
CA GLU A 128 -5.34 2.86 -1.70
C GLU A 128 -4.20 2.68 -0.67
N ASP A 129 -3.27 3.63 -0.59
CA ASP A 129 -2.16 3.56 0.37
C ASP A 129 -2.70 3.49 1.81
N LYS A 130 -3.71 4.30 2.16
CA LYS A 130 -4.36 4.25 3.47
C LYS A 130 -4.97 2.89 3.75
N PHE A 131 -5.66 2.30 2.78
CA PHE A 131 -6.28 1.00 2.93
C PHE A 131 -5.23 -0.13 3.07
N ILE A 132 -4.14 -0.07 2.31
CA ILE A 132 -3.06 -1.07 2.43
C ILE A 132 -2.40 -0.99 3.81
N PHE A 133 -2.16 0.20 4.36
CA PHE A 133 -1.49 0.33 5.65
C PHE A 133 -2.42 0.11 6.85
N TYR A 134 -3.64 0.64 6.82
CA TYR A 134 -4.55 0.62 7.98
C TYR A 134 -5.73 -0.34 7.84
N GLY A 135 -6.01 -0.83 6.63
CA GLY A 135 -7.22 -1.59 6.36
C GLY A 135 -8.45 -0.68 6.32
N ASN A 136 -9.60 -1.25 6.66
CA ASN A 136 -10.89 -0.54 6.67
C ASN A 136 -11.22 0.06 8.05
N SER A 137 -10.22 0.41 8.85
CA SER A 137 -10.38 0.82 10.26
C SER A 137 -10.77 2.30 10.45
N ALA A 138 -11.47 2.93 9.50
CA ALA A 138 -11.71 4.37 9.53
C ALA A 138 -12.64 4.84 10.66
N ASP A 139 -13.48 3.97 11.25
CA ASP A 139 -14.56 4.40 12.15
C ASP A 139 -14.51 3.77 13.56
N GLY A 140 -13.36 3.22 13.98
CA GLY A 140 -13.25 2.58 15.31
C GLY A 140 -14.10 1.31 15.48
N LYS A 141 -14.77 0.86 14.42
CA LYS A 141 -15.42 -0.45 14.36
C LYS A 141 -14.37 -1.50 14.02
N LYS A 142 -14.44 -2.65 14.67
CA LYS A 142 -13.61 -3.81 14.36
C LYS A 142 -13.88 -4.16 12.89
N THR A 143 -12.92 -3.89 12.05
CA THR A 143 -13.05 -4.07 10.61
C THR A 143 -12.61 -5.48 10.24
N ASP A 144 -13.25 -6.03 9.23
CA ASP A 144 -12.97 -7.40 8.77
C ASP A 144 -11.64 -7.51 7.99
N ILE A 145 -10.97 -6.37 7.74
CA ILE A 145 -9.75 -6.31 6.91
C ILE A 145 -8.68 -5.51 7.64
N ASP A 146 -7.62 -6.18 8.06
CA ASP A 146 -6.43 -5.55 8.63
C ASP A 146 -5.49 -5.05 7.53
N GLY A 147 -4.96 -3.84 7.72
CA GLY A 147 -3.84 -3.33 6.92
C GLY A 147 -2.49 -3.74 7.50
N LEU A 148 -1.42 -3.45 6.79
CA LEU A 148 -0.06 -3.85 7.20
C LEU A 148 0.36 -3.25 8.55
N TYR A 149 -0.10 -2.06 8.90
CA TYR A 149 0.17 -1.42 10.17
C TYR A 149 -0.74 -1.97 11.27
N SER A 150 -2.05 -2.03 11.02
CA SER A 150 -3.02 -2.50 12.02
C SER A 150 -2.88 -3.98 12.34
N GLY A 151 -2.55 -4.80 11.35
CA GLY A 151 -2.35 -6.24 11.48
C GLY A 151 -0.90 -6.67 11.75
N ALA A 152 0.01 -5.72 12.05
CA ALA A 152 1.39 -6.04 12.41
C ALA A 152 1.45 -6.86 13.70
N GLY A 153 2.14 -7.99 13.64
CA GLY A 153 2.28 -8.91 14.79
C GLY A 153 3.26 -8.41 15.86
N LEU A 154 4.18 -7.51 15.49
CA LEU A 154 5.16 -6.92 16.38
C LEU A 154 4.86 -5.43 16.58
N ASP A 155 5.04 -4.97 17.82
CA ASP A 155 4.88 -3.56 18.17
C ASP A 155 6.11 -3.08 18.95
N TYR A 156 6.69 -1.97 18.53
CA TYR A 156 7.70 -1.25 19.27
C TYR A 156 7.11 0.12 19.67
N SER A 157 6.56 0.17 20.88
CA SER A 157 5.85 1.33 21.43
C SER A 157 6.59 1.99 22.60
N THR A 158 7.86 1.68 22.79
CA THR A 158 8.63 2.31 23.86
C THR A 158 8.76 3.79 23.53
N ALA A 159 8.13 4.65 24.34
CA ALA A 159 8.04 6.09 24.16
C ALA A 159 9.34 6.68 23.64
N SER A 160 9.36 7.00 22.37
CA SER A 160 10.57 7.42 21.67
C SER A 160 10.20 8.52 20.70
N ASP A 161 9.76 9.63 21.26
CA ASP A 161 9.56 10.87 20.53
C ASP A 161 10.85 11.19 19.74
N TRP A 162 10.75 11.17 18.42
CA TRP A 162 11.88 11.44 17.52
C TRP A 162 12.27 12.91 17.47
N SER A 163 11.56 13.81 18.16
CA SER A 163 12.06 15.16 18.46
C SER A 163 13.38 15.10 19.23
N ILE A 164 13.61 14.01 19.96
CA ILE A 164 14.90 13.69 20.59
C ILE A 164 15.67 12.74 19.66
N PRO A 165 16.71 13.21 18.98
CA PRO A 165 17.36 12.46 17.91
C PRO A 165 17.91 11.07 18.30
N GLU A 166 18.33 10.89 19.56
CA GLU A 166 18.81 9.61 20.08
C GLU A 166 17.72 8.51 20.06
N ASN A 167 16.47 8.90 20.14
CA ASN A 167 15.37 7.97 20.13
C ASN A 167 15.16 7.32 18.75
N ILE A 168 15.59 7.98 17.67
CA ILE A 168 15.56 7.44 16.30
C ILE A 168 16.35 6.13 16.26
N THR A 169 17.58 6.14 16.77
CA THR A 169 18.45 4.95 16.78
C THR A 169 17.88 3.85 17.64
N LYS A 170 17.36 4.19 18.83
CA LYS A 170 16.75 3.22 19.75
C LYS A 170 15.52 2.53 19.14
N SER A 171 14.65 3.31 18.48
CA SER A 171 13.43 2.80 17.85
C SER A 171 13.75 1.86 16.68
N VAL A 172 14.68 2.26 15.81
CA VAL A 172 15.06 1.45 14.65
C VAL A 172 15.75 0.15 15.08
N ILE A 173 16.71 0.22 16.01
CA ILE A 173 17.39 -0.97 16.54
C ILE A 173 16.42 -1.88 17.29
N GLY A 174 15.50 -1.30 18.07
CA GLY A 174 14.49 -2.06 18.81
C GLY A 174 13.53 -2.81 17.89
N ALA A 175 13.04 -2.17 16.84
CA ALA A 175 12.20 -2.82 15.84
C ALA A 175 12.94 -3.93 15.08
N MET A 176 14.19 -3.68 14.67
CA MET A 176 15.04 -4.70 14.07
C MET A 176 15.26 -5.89 15.00
N GLY A 177 15.54 -5.63 16.28
CA GLY A 177 15.73 -6.68 17.29
C GLY A 177 14.52 -7.60 17.38
N LYS A 178 13.30 -7.03 17.37
CA LYS A 178 12.06 -7.83 17.38
C LYS A 178 11.91 -8.70 16.13
N LEU A 179 12.22 -8.17 14.94
CA LEU A 179 12.18 -8.95 13.70
C LEU A 179 13.23 -10.06 13.69
N LEU A 180 14.46 -9.77 14.16
CA LEU A 180 15.52 -10.76 14.25
C LEU A 180 15.18 -11.89 15.24
N MET A 181 14.53 -11.60 16.36
CA MET A 181 14.04 -12.62 17.32
C MET A 181 13.03 -13.57 16.69
N LYS A 182 12.36 -13.16 15.61
CA LYS A 182 11.44 -13.99 14.81
C LYS A 182 12.13 -14.62 13.59
N ASN A 183 13.46 -14.67 13.56
CA ASN A 183 14.27 -15.20 12.47
C ASN A 183 14.04 -14.50 11.11
N ILE A 184 13.60 -13.27 11.12
CA ILE A 184 13.43 -12.46 9.93
C ILE A 184 14.68 -11.61 9.74
N ALA A 185 15.50 -11.97 8.75
CA ALA A 185 16.73 -11.29 8.44
C ALA A 185 16.51 -10.04 7.56
N PRO A 186 17.41 -9.02 7.63
CA PRO A 186 17.39 -7.90 6.68
C PRO A 186 17.58 -8.41 5.23
N PRO A 187 17.18 -7.64 4.19
CA PRO A 187 16.86 -6.22 4.25
C PRO A 187 15.44 -5.92 4.73
N TYR A 188 15.26 -4.74 5.36
CA TYR A 188 13.95 -4.24 5.78
C TYR A 188 13.62 -2.93 5.07
N ASN A 189 12.34 -2.69 4.82
CA ASN A 189 11.86 -1.38 4.40
C ASN A 189 11.23 -0.66 5.60
N LEU A 190 11.44 0.64 5.69
CA LEU A 190 10.88 1.50 6.73
C LEU A 190 9.92 2.50 6.10
N VAL A 191 8.66 2.48 6.51
CA VAL A 191 7.64 3.42 6.07
C VAL A 191 7.42 4.44 7.18
N LEU A 192 7.49 5.72 6.85
CA LEU A 192 7.35 6.83 7.78
C LEU A 192 6.32 7.84 7.28
N SER A 193 5.76 8.59 8.23
CA SER A 193 5.04 9.82 7.91
C SER A 193 6.03 10.91 7.45
N PRO A 194 5.58 11.96 6.76
CA PRO A 194 6.43 13.08 6.37
C PRO A 194 7.11 13.77 7.56
N ALA A 195 6.41 13.90 8.70
CA ALA A 195 6.95 14.53 9.91
C ALA A 195 8.16 13.77 10.46
N GLN A 196 8.02 12.45 10.65
CA GLN A 196 9.11 11.61 11.14
C GLN A 196 10.26 11.52 10.15
N TYR A 197 9.97 11.52 8.85
CA TYR A 197 11.04 11.53 7.83
C TYR A 197 11.91 12.78 7.92
N VAL A 198 11.32 13.97 8.10
CA VAL A 198 12.09 15.22 8.25
C VAL A 198 13.05 15.13 9.44
N GLN A 199 12.63 14.52 10.54
CA GLN A 199 13.49 14.31 11.71
C GLN A 199 14.72 13.43 11.40
N THR A 200 14.60 12.48 10.46
CA THR A 200 15.74 11.63 10.06
C THR A 200 16.80 12.35 9.23
N ILE A 201 16.51 13.52 8.69
CA ILE A 201 17.49 14.31 7.90
C ILE A 201 18.53 15.00 8.80
N ASN A 202 18.23 15.17 10.08
CA ASN A 202 19.17 15.75 11.04
C ASN A 202 20.50 14.97 11.08
N LEU A 203 21.57 15.70 11.34
CA LEU A 203 22.91 15.12 11.47
C LEU A 203 23.05 14.40 12.81
N MET A 204 23.73 13.27 12.79
CA MET A 204 24.07 12.54 14.02
C MET A 204 25.21 13.25 14.75
N PRO A 205 25.11 13.43 16.08
CA PRO A 205 26.22 13.92 16.88
C PRO A 205 27.46 13.03 16.67
N ASP A 206 28.65 13.64 16.62
CA ASP A 206 29.95 12.96 16.54
C ASP A 206 30.18 11.99 15.37
N SER A 207 29.32 12.04 14.32
CA SER A 207 29.37 11.11 13.18
C SER A 207 30.04 11.65 11.91
N GLY A 208 30.62 12.83 11.96
CA GLY A 208 31.31 13.40 10.81
C GLY A 208 30.37 13.74 9.64
N ALA A 209 29.27 14.41 9.90
CA ALA A 209 28.26 14.86 8.92
C ALA A 209 27.36 13.73 8.32
N LYS A 210 27.25 12.57 8.97
CA LYS A 210 26.30 11.52 8.59
C LYS A 210 24.91 11.84 9.15
N SER A 211 23.87 11.75 8.30
CA SER A 211 22.49 11.93 8.73
C SER A 211 21.92 10.65 9.37
N TYR A 212 20.88 10.79 10.21
CA TYR A 212 20.16 9.62 10.73
C TYR A 212 19.57 8.79 9.59
N ARG A 213 19.11 9.45 8.50
CA ARG A 213 18.60 8.78 7.31
C ARG A 213 19.65 7.83 6.71
N ASP A 214 20.86 8.30 6.49
CA ASP A 214 21.92 7.50 5.88
C ASP A 214 22.33 6.34 6.80
N TRP A 215 22.38 6.59 8.10
CA TRP A 215 22.62 5.56 9.09
C TRP A 215 21.51 4.48 9.08
N ILE A 216 20.23 4.88 9.04
CA ILE A 216 19.12 3.94 8.98
C ILE A 216 19.24 3.05 7.74
N ILE A 217 19.48 3.62 6.56
CA ILE A 217 19.61 2.86 5.30
C ILE A 217 20.75 1.84 5.41
N ASP A 218 21.88 2.22 5.98
CA ASP A 218 23.03 1.32 6.16
C ASP A 218 22.70 0.15 7.10
N VAL A 219 21.91 0.40 8.15
CA VAL A 219 21.58 -0.62 9.15
C VAL A 219 20.47 -1.55 8.65
N ILE A 220 19.39 -1.01 8.09
CA ILE A 220 18.26 -1.82 7.59
C ILE A 220 18.58 -2.52 6.27
N LYS A 221 19.59 -2.05 5.53
CA LYS A 221 19.98 -2.52 4.18
C LYS A 221 18.83 -2.48 3.16
N GLY A 222 17.86 -1.64 3.38
CA GLY A 222 16.68 -1.48 2.54
C GLY A 222 16.37 -0.01 2.27
N GLN A 223 15.10 0.31 2.14
CA GLN A 223 14.67 1.64 1.74
C GLN A 223 13.80 2.30 2.81
N ILE A 224 13.89 3.64 2.88
CA ILE A 224 12.95 4.46 3.64
C ILE A 224 11.94 5.01 2.65
N MET A 225 10.66 4.77 2.93
CA MET A 225 9.53 5.27 2.16
C MET A 225 8.73 6.26 2.97
N VAL A 226 8.30 7.33 2.32
CA VAL A 226 7.49 8.39 2.93
C VAL A 226 6.13 8.38 2.30
N THR A 227 5.09 8.32 3.12
CA THR A 227 3.71 8.41 2.64
C THR A 227 2.89 9.35 3.51
N GLN A 228 2.04 10.15 2.86
CA GLN A 228 1.06 10.99 3.55
C GLN A 228 -0.07 10.17 4.19
N SER A 229 -0.23 8.92 3.78
CA SER A 229 -1.22 8.01 4.34
C SER A 229 -0.83 7.46 5.71
N MET A 230 0.45 7.58 6.10
CA MET A 230 0.90 7.22 7.45
C MET A 230 0.65 8.40 8.41
N GLU A 231 -0.02 8.11 9.52
CA GLU A 231 -0.29 9.12 10.55
C GLU A 231 1.00 9.57 11.24
N GLU A 232 1.00 10.82 11.69
CA GLU A 232 2.10 11.39 12.46
C GLU A 232 2.35 10.58 13.75
N GLY A 233 3.60 10.42 14.14
CA GLY A 233 3.99 9.61 15.28
C GLY A 233 3.94 8.10 15.03
N LYS A 234 3.73 7.67 13.79
CA LYS A 234 3.67 6.25 13.41
C LYS A 234 4.66 5.91 12.31
N GLY A 235 5.14 4.67 12.35
CA GLY A 235 6.02 4.10 11.33
C GLY A 235 5.81 2.59 11.23
N LEU A 236 6.24 2.00 10.15
CA LEU A 236 6.16 0.56 9.91
C LEU A 236 7.48 0.05 9.36
N MET A 237 8.09 -0.90 10.06
CA MET A 237 9.23 -1.66 9.55
C MET A 237 8.74 -3.02 9.06
N LEU A 238 9.09 -3.38 7.83
CA LEU A 238 8.66 -4.61 7.18
C LEU A 238 9.81 -5.29 6.44
N ALA A 239 9.76 -6.61 6.36
CA ALA A 239 10.74 -7.40 5.63
C ALA A 239 10.68 -7.07 4.12
N ALA A 240 11.81 -6.70 3.51
CA ALA A 240 11.85 -6.36 2.10
C ALA A 240 11.83 -7.61 1.20
N GLY A 241 11.14 -7.52 0.07
CA GLY A 241 11.16 -8.56 -0.97
C GLY A 241 10.47 -9.87 -0.64
N SER A 242 9.77 -9.97 0.48
CA SER A 242 9.21 -11.24 0.97
C SER A 242 7.80 -11.50 0.45
N ARG A 243 7.69 -12.15 -0.70
CA ARG A 243 6.39 -12.57 -1.25
C ARG A 243 5.62 -13.59 -0.40
N GLY A 244 6.26 -14.20 0.59
CA GLY A 244 5.65 -15.22 1.44
C GLY A 244 5.00 -14.68 2.71
N PHE A 245 5.27 -13.44 3.12
CA PHE A 245 4.82 -12.92 4.41
C PHE A 245 3.59 -12.02 4.31
N PHE A 246 3.54 -11.19 3.30
CA PHE A 246 2.42 -10.29 3.01
C PHE A 246 2.43 -9.92 1.53
N ASP A 247 1.26 -9.58 1.00
CA ASP A 247 1.07 -9.09 -0.36
C ASP A 247 -0.23 -8.29 -0.49
N VAL A 248 -0.43 -7.71 -1.66
CA VAL A 248 -1.69 -7.07 -2.04
C VAL A 248 -2.31 -7.88 -3.18
N ALA A 249 -3.48 -8.46 -2.93
CA ALA A 249 -4.25 -9.13 -3.96
C ALA A 249 -5.09 -8.12 -4.72
N VAL A 250 -4.86 -8.02 -6.03
CA VAL A 250 -5.54 -7.08 -6.92
C VAL A 250 -6.58 -7.84 -7.74
N GLY A 251 -7.85 -7.46 -7.61
CA GLY A 251 -8.91 -7.98 -8.47
C GLY A 251 -8.84 -7.33 -9.85
N ILE A 252 -9.05 -6.02 -9.91
CA ILE A 252 -8.81 -5.19 -11.09
C ILE A 252 -7.86 -4.06 -10.71
N ASP A 253 -6.87 -3.84 -11.56
CA ASP A 253 -6.01 -2.66 -11.49
C ASP A 253 -6.82 -1.40 -11.86
N VAL A 254 -6.24 -0.22 -11.61
CA VAL A 254 -6.93 1.05 -11.85
C VAL A 254 -7.53 1.11 -13.24
N ASN A 255 -8.82 1.37 -13.30
CA ASN A 255 -9.60 1.48 -14.52
C ASN A 255 -10.35 2.81 -14.54
N LEU A 256 -10.47 3.39 -15.74
CA LEU A 256 -11.20 4.61 -16.01
C LEU A 256 -12.42 4.26 -16.88
N GLN A 257 -13.61 4.55 -16.39
CA GLN A 257 -14.85 4.49 -17.18
C GLN A 257 -15.45 5.88 -17.32
N THR A 258 -15.99 6.18 -18.50
CA THR A 258 -16.60 7.47 -18.80
C THR A 258 -17.92 7.28 -19.54
N GLU A 259 -18.92 8.11 -19.21
CA GLU A 259 -20.25 8.13 -19.81
C GLU A 259 -20.71 9.58 -19.98
N LEU A 260 -21.48 9.87 -21.05
CA LEU A 260 -22.16 11.14 -21.20
C LEU A 260 -23.47 11.12 -20.40
N LEU A 261 -23.66 12.09 -19.53
CA LEU A 261 -24.92 12.30 -18.85
C LEU A 261 -25.95 12.89 -19.81
N GLY A 262 -27.22 12.53 -19.61
CA GLY A 262 -28.35 12.99 -20.44
C GLY A 262 -28.62 14.50 -20.31
N LEU A 263 -29.68 14.97 -21.04
CA LEU A 263 -30.10 16.38 -21.08
C LEU A 263 -30.31 17.02 -19.71
N ASP A 264 -30.83 16.26 -18.75
CA ASP A 264 -31.07 16.74 -17.37
C ASP A 264 -29.80 17.19 -16.65
N HIS A 265 -28.64 16.77 -17.15
CA HIS A 265 -27.29 17.09 -16.60
C HIS A 265 -26.42 17.88 -17.58
N GLY A 266 -27.00 18.47 -18.63
CA GLY A 266 -26.29 19.34 -19.56
C GLY A 266 -25.27 18.67 -20.46
N HIS A 267 -25.38 17.36 -20.71
CA HIS A 267 -24.45 16.55 -21.51
C HIS A 267 -23.01 16.53 -20.99
N ASP A 268 -22.82 16.74 -19.70
CA ASP A 268 -21.49 16.65 -19.10
C ASP A 268 -20.93 15.21 -19.19
N LEU A 269 -19.63 15.12 -19.28
CA LEU A 269 -18.93 13.84 -19.20
C LEU A 269 -18.78 13.43 -17.74
N PHE A 270 -19.40 12.31 -17.38
CA PHE A 270 -19.19 11.66 -16.10
C PHE A 270 -18.10 10.58 -16.25
N GLY A 271 -17.18 10.53 -15.30
CA GLY A 271 -16.17 9.50 -15.25
C GLY A 271 -16.00 8.94 -13.85
N VAL A 272 -15.60 7.68 -13.79
CA VAL A 272 -15.28 6.98 -12.55
C VAL A 272 -13.91 6.32 -12.70
N ILE A 273 -13.03 6.60 -11.76
CA ILE A 273 -11.77 5.88 -11.58
C ILE A 273 -12.01 4.87 -10.47
N PHE A 274 -11.77 3.60 -10.73
CA PHE A 274 -11.98 2.55 -9.74
C PHE A 274 -10.93 1.45 -9.85
N GLN A 275 -10.76 0.72 -8.76
CA GLN A 275 -9.92 -0.45 -8.64
C GLN A 275 -10.43 -1.37 -7.52
N THR A 276 -10.00 -2.62 -7.53
CA THR A 276 -10.34 -3.58 -6.47
C THR A 276 -9.08 -4.24 -5.98
N LEU A 277 -8.83 -4.16 -4.68
CA LEU A 277 -7.65 -4.78 -4.05
C LEU A 277 -7.90 -5.04 -2.56
N VAL A 278 -7.09 -5.93 -2.00
CA VAL A 278 -7.09 -6.23 -0.56
C VAL A 278 -5.68 -6.60 -0.10
N PRO A 279 -5.17 -6.00 1.01
CA PRO A 279 -3.94 -6.44 1.63
C PRO A 279 -4.13 -7.80 2.31
N ARG A 280 -3.14 -8.71 2.17
CA ARG A 280 -3.13 -10.00 2.86
C ARG A 280 -1.89 -10.09 3.71
N ILE A 281 -2.07 -10.45 4.98
CA ILE A 281 -0.99 -10.66 5.92
C ILE A 281 -0.92 -12.14 6.24
N ILE A 282 0.04 -12.83 5.64
CA ILE A 282 0.24 -14.27 5.77
C ILE A 282 1.01 -14.55 7.06
N TYR A 283 2.05 -13.76 7.35
CA TYR A 283 2.86 -13.87 8.56
C TYR A 283 2.97 -12.49 9.26
N PRO A 284 2.11 -12.22 10.26
CA PRO A 284 2.03 -10.92 10.93
C PRO A 284 3.33 -10.47 11.60
N GLU A 285 4.17 -11.42 12.05
CA GLU A 285 5.42 -11.15 12.73
C GLU A 285 6.55 -10.63 11.81
N ALA A 286 6.32 -10.65 10.48
CA ALA A 286 7.19 -10.00 9.51
C ALA A 286 7.00 -8.46 9.44
N LEU A 287 6.07 -7.94 10.23
CA LEU A 287 5.70 -6.54 10.31
C LEU A 287 5.90 -6.06 11.74
N CYS A 288 6.66 -5.00 11.93
CA CYS A 288 6.85 -4.34 13.21
C CYS A 288 6.35 -2.89 13.12
N LYS A 289 5.26 -2.58 13.80
CA LYS A 289 4.76 -1.21 13.88
C LYS A 289 5.59 -0.42 14.90
N LEU A 290 5.85 0.83 14.56
CA LEU A 290 6.41 1.83 15.45
C LEU A 290 5.27 2.76 15.84
N SER A 291 4.98 2.84 17.11
CA SER A 291 3.93 3.70 17.64
C SER A 291 4.54 4.70 18.62
N SER A 292 4.02 5.93 18.58
CA SER A 292 4.49 7.05 19.45
C SER A 292 5.97 7.44 19.19
N ILE A 293 6.38 7.49 17.92
CA ILE A 293 7.72 7.91 17.50
C ILE A 293 7.77 9.39 17.11
#